data_02a615ce363a686ad765a5515278f8e2
#
_entry.id   02a615ce363a686ad765a5515278f8e2
#
_cell.length_a   1.000
_cell.length_b   1.000
_cell.length_c   1.000
_cell.angle_alpha   90.00
_cell.angle_beta   90.00
_cell.angle_gamma   90.00
#
_symmetry.space_group_name_H-M   'P 1'
#
loop_
_entity.id
_entity.type
_entity.pdbx_description
1 polymer ?
#
loop_
_entity_poly.entity_id
_entity_poly.type
_entity_poly.pdbx_seq_one_letter_code
_entity_poly.pdbx_strand_id
1 'polypeptide(L)'
;MKTPWLRRFFILAAFIIFIPLSSGAYSVLTHEALIDASWTKSIKPLLKLKFPNATDDNIKKAHAYAYGGCLLADMGYFPFGSKYFTNLSHYVRSGDFVENLISESQNINEYAFALGSLCHYMADKYGHSIGTNHAVPLVYPKIGAKYGKVVTYEEDHSSHSKVELSFDVVETAKGNYAPEAYHDFIGFEVAKPVLERAFLKTYGQDINSVFGDLDLAIATYRWSVKSLMPTVTRAAWKMRKDEILKTNPSATSRSFHYRMKRKAYIKEFGSSRTKGNFGEQLVGFLIRVLPKVGPLKALTFKDPGPEAEKYFIKSFDTVLVHYNGALAALHNGKLNLPDVDYDTGKPTTIGEYHLADKTYAKLVENLEETKFNNLTKPLKQNILNFYSKADTAKMAKEYRKDWEKTYKCLQQLKAANTVIPDSLKTAKGLYYKQTEQAGIS
;
A
#
# COMPACT_ATOMS: atom_id res chain seq x y z
N MET A 1 20.37 -20.01 36.86
CA MET A 1 20.47 -18.68 36.23
C MET A 1 19.73 -18.74 34.89
N LYS A 2 18.49 -18.24 34.83
CA LYS A 2 17.70 -18.20 33.58
C LYS A 2 18.08 -16.92 32.85
N THR A 3 18.73 -17.04 31.70
CA THR A 3 19.29 -15.93 30.93
C THR A 3 18.17 -14.96 30.50
N PRO A 4 18.24 -13.66 30.89
CA PRO A 4 17.22 -12.67 30.57
C PRO A 4 17.05 -12.46 29.06
N TRP A 5 18.01 -12.87 28.25
CA TRP A 5 18.03 -12.84 26.81
C TRP A 5 17.00 -13.82 26.18
N LEU A 6 16.90 -15.06 26.70
CA LEU A 6 15.88 -16.03 26.24
C LEU A 6 14.46 -15.53 26.50
N ARG A 7 14.22 -14.90 27.65
CA ARG A 7 12.88 -14.33 27.97
C ARG A 7 12.53 -13.17 27.06
N ARG A 8 13.49 -12.29 26.72
CA ARG A 8 13.29 -11.21 25.73
C ARG A 8 13.09 -11.76 24.33
N PHE A 9 13.80 -12.82 23.96
CA PHE A 9 13.62 -13.51 22.67
C PHE A 9 12.23 -14.13 22.55
N PHE A 10 11.74 -14.82 23.58
CA PHE A 10 10.39 -15.40 23.56
C PHE A 10 9.28 -14.33 23.58
N ILE A 11 9.48 -13.22 24.25
CA ILE A 11 8.55 -12.08 24.25
C ILE A 11 8.51 -11.44 22.87
N LEU A 12 9.66 -11.22 22.22
CA LEU A 12 9.75 -10.69 20.86
C LEU A 12 9.12 -11.67 19.85
N ALA A 13 9.40 -12.97 19.97
CA ALA A 13 8.80 -14.00 19.12
C ALA A 13 7.28 -14.11 19.34
N ALA A 14 6.78 -14.00 20.57
CA ALA A 14 5.34 -13.98 20.85
C ALA A 14 4.65 -12.73 20.27
N PHE A 15 5.31 -11.57 20.30
CA PHE A 15 4.75 -10.34 19.70
C PHE A 15 4.61 -10.44 18.18
N ILE A 16 5.54 -11.11 17.49
CA ILE A 16 5.49 -11.32 16.03
C ILE A 16 4.36 -12.28 15.62
N ILE A 17 3.95 -13.20 16.50
CA ILE A 17 2.90 -14.19 16.23
C ILE A 17 1.47 -13.57 16.19
N PHE A 18 1.27 -12.41 16.81
CA PHE A 18 -0.05 -11.77 16.95
C PHE A 18 -0.34 -10.65 15.95
N ILE A 19 0.53 -10.38 14.97
CA ILE A 19 0.28 -9.33 13.99
C ILE A 19 -0.55 -9.91 12.84
N PRO A 20 -1.80 -9.47 12.62
CA PRO A 20 -2.57 -9.89 11.45
C PRO A 20 -1.96 -9.24 10.20
N LEU A 21 -1.51 -10.03 9.25
CA LEU A 21 -1.30 -9.56 7.88
C LEU A 21 -2.71 -9.47 7.24
N SER A 22 -3.28 -8.30 7.24
CA SER A 22 -4.39 -7.96 6.37
C SER A 22 -3.78 -7.25 5.15
N SER A 23 -4.08 -7.69 3.96
CA SER A 23 -3.65 -7.06 2.71
C SER A 23 -4.80 -6.22 2.12
N GLY A 24 -4.46 -5.23 1.33
CA GLY A 24 -5.40 -4.32 0.64
C GLY A 24 -6.09 -4.95 -0.58
N ALA A 25 -6.69 -4.14 -1.45
CA ALA A 25 -7.61 -4.51 -2.54
C ALA A 25 -7.11 -5.53 -3.54
N TYR A 26 -5.87 -5.43 -3.85
CA TYR A 26 -5.12 -6.41 -4.60
C TYR A 26 -3.96 -6.90 -3.75
N SER A 27 -3.58 -8.15 -3.95
CA SER A 27 -2.36 -8.64 -3.34
C SER A 27 -1.14 -8.09 -4.09
N VAL A 28 0.05 -8.36 -3.56
CA VAL A 28 1.32 -7.75 -3.95
C VAL A 28 1.61 -7.82 -5.45
N LEU A 29 1.39 -8.99 -6.08
CA LEU A 29 1.78 -9.20 -7.49
C LEU A 29 0.88 -8.46 -8.47
N THR A 30 -0.38 -8.29 -8.15
CA THR A 30 -1.30 -7.54 -8.98
C THR A 30 -0.89 -6.07 -9.07
N HIS A 31 -0.49 -5.44 -7.95
CA HIS A 31 0.01 -4.08 -7.96
C HIS A 31 1.29 -3.91 -8.78
N GLU A 32 2.24 -4.84 -8.65
CA GLU A 32 3.48 -4.82 -9.41
C GLU A 32 3.21 -5.04 -10.91
N ALA A 33 2.28 -5.94 -11.26
CA ALA A 33 1.88 -6.18 -12.64
C ALA A 33 1.24 -4.95 -13.32
N LEU A 34 0.49 -4.13 -12.57
CA LEU A 34 -0.05 -2.86 -13.06
C LEU A 34 1.08 -1.85 -13.38
N ILE A 35 2.12 -1.79 -12.55
CA ILE A 35 3.32 -1.00 -12.83
C ILE A 35 3.98 -1.47 -14.12
N ASP A 36 4.21 -2.79 -14.27
CA ASP A 36 4.86 -3.36 -15.46
C ASP A 36 4.08 -3.12 -16.74
N ALA A 37 2.76 -3.32 -16.69
CA ALA A 37 1.87 -3.08 -17.82
C ALA A 37 1.91 -1.60 -18.30
N SER A 38 2.15 -0.66 -17.38
CA SER A 38 2.22 0.78 -17.67
C SER A 38 3.65 1.30 -17.83
N TRP A 39 4.67 0.48 -17.52
CA TRP A 39 6.06 0.94 -17.42
C TRP A 39 6.60 1.54 -18.71
N THR A 40 6.60 0.74 -19.76
CA THR A 40 7.24 1.13 -21.04
C THR A 40 6.50 2.26 -21.75
N LYS A 41 5.16 2.24 -21.69
CA LYS A 41 4.34 3.17 -22.48
C LYS A 41 4.04 4.48 -21.75
N SER A 42 4.02 4.49 -20.41
CA SER A 42 3.54 5.63 -19.64
C SER A 42 4.52 6.10 -18.58
N ILE A 43 5.01 5.22 -17.69
CA ILE A 43 5.85 5.62 -16.56
C ILE A 43 7.26 6.04 -17.01
N LYS A 44 7.97 5.16 -17.75
CA LYS A 44 9.33 5.44 -18.23
C LYS A 44 9.43 6.73 -19.06
N PRO A 45 8.50 7.04 -19.99
CA PRO A 45 8.49 8.32 -20.70
C PRO A 45 8.36 9.52 -19.77
N LEU A 46 7.48 9.48 -18.76
CA LEU A 46 7.32 10.55 -17.76
C LEU A 46 8.60 10.77 -16.96
N LEU A 47 9.27 9.67 -16.53
CA LEU A 47 10.54 9.74 -15.83
C LEU A 47 11.62 10.40 -16.70
N LYS A 48 11.75 10.01 -17.97
CA LYS A 48 12.74 10.57 -18.90
C LYS A 48 12.45 12.03 -19.23
N LEU A 49 11.18 12.42 -19.30
CA LEU A 49 10.80 13.81 -19.53
C LEU A 49 11.21 14.71 -18.35
N LYS A 50 10.89 14.27 -17.13
CA LYS A 50 11.20 15.06 -15.92
C LYS A 50 12.68 15.01 -15.55
N PHE A 51 13.38 13.93 -15.89
CA PHE A 51 14.80 13.68 -15.60
C PHE A 51 15.53 13.27 -16.89
N PRO A 52 15.78 14.20 -17.83
CA PRO A 52 16.31 13.88 -19.17
C PRO A 52 17.71 13.26 -19.14
N ASN A 53 18.50 13.52 -18.10
CA ASN A 53 19.85 12.99 -17.94
C ASN A 53 19.89 11.62 -17.22
N ALA A 54 18.72 11.00 -16.93
CA ALA A 54 18.68 9.73 -16.25
C ALA A 54 19.23 8.60 -17.13
N THR A 55 20.21 7.87 -16.59
CA THR A 55 20.79 6.68 -17.23
C THR A 55 19.82 5.49 -17.17
N ASP A 56 20.08 4.44 -17.94
CA ASP A 56 19.26 3.22 -17.86
C ASP A 56 19.35 2.55 -16.49
N ASP A 57 20.47 2.68 -15.78
CA ASP A 57 20.60 2.21 -14.39
C ASP A 57 19.72 3.04 -13.42
N ASN A 58 19.65 4.37 -13.62
CA ASN A 58 18.73 5.22 -12.87
C ASN A 58 17.27 4.82 -13.11
N ILE A 59 16.88 4.58 -14.36
CA ILE A 59 15.55 4.12 -14.75
C ILE A 59 15.22 2.75 -14.13
N LYS A 60 16.18 1.82 -14.16
CA LYS A 60 16.01 0.51 -13.53
C LYS A 60 15.83 0.63 -12.01
N LYS A 61 16.65 1.46 -11.36
CA LYS A 61 16.50 1.72 -9.92
C LYS A 61 15.17 2.38 -9.60
N ALA A 62 14.73 3.34 -10.41
CA ALA A 62 13.43 3.99 -10.29
C ALA A 62 12.27 2.99 -10.39
N HIS A 63 12.40 1.92 -11.19
CA HIS A 63 11.38 0.86 -11.28
C HIS A 63 11.17 0.15 -9.92
N ALA A 64 12.25 -0.14 -9.19
CA ALA A 64 12.17 -0.71 -7.84
C ALA A 64 11.45 0.22 -6.84
N TYR A 65 11.60 1.54 -7.00
CA TYR A 65 10.86 2.52 -6.21
C TYR A 65 9.38 2.61 -6.62
N ALA A 66 9.06 2.45 -7.90
CA ALA A 66 7.67 2.36 -8.34
C ALA A 66 6.95 1.15 -7.72
N TYR A 67 7.61 0.00 -7.62
CA TYR A 67 7.08 -1.16 -6.88
C TYR A 67 6.89 -0.86 -5.39
N GLY A 68 7.86 -0.20 -4.74
CA GLY A 68 7.69 0.20 -3.34
C GLY A 68 6.52 1.15 -3.12
N GLY A 69 6.30 2.07 -4.07
CA GLY A 69 5.19 3.01 -4.04
C GLY A 69 3.82 2.35 -4.26
N CYS A 70 3.74 1.36 -5.16
CA CYS A 70 2.46 0.72 -5.49
C CYS A 70 1.88 -0.17 -4.39
N LEU A 71 2.61 -0.35 -3.29
CA LEU A 71 2.15 -1.06 -2.09
C LEU A 71 2.27 -0.19 -0.83
N LEU A 72 2.57 1.11 -0.99
CA LEU A 72 2.85 2.00 0.13
C LEU A 72 1.73 2.04 1.17
N ALA A 73 0.49 2.21 0.74
CA ALA A 73 -0.63 2.36 1.66
C ALA A 73 -0.87 1.11 2.52
N ASP A 74 -0.47 -0.06 2.02
CA ASP A 74 -0.53 -1.34 2.71
C ASP A 74 0.63 -1.58 3.70
N MET A 75 1.63 -0.71 3.75
CA MET A 75 2.81 -0.90 4.61
C MET A 75 2.44 -1.12 6.09
N GLY A 76 1.33 -0.57 6.55
CA GLY A 76 0.85 -0.74 7.92
C GLY A 76 0.31 -2.14 8.26
N TYR A 77 0.02 -2.97 7.27
CA TYR A 77 -0.42 -4.35 7.48
C TYR A 77 0.74 -5.33 7.71
N PHE A 78 1.96 -4.93 7.37
CA PHE A 78 3.14 -5.76 7.54
C PHE A 78 3.68 -5.70 8.97
N PRO A 79 4.55 -6.64 9.39
CA PRO A 79 5.12 -6.64 10.73
C PRO A 79 5.78 -5.30 11.08
N PHE A 80 5.54 -4.81 12.30
CA PHE A 80 5.95 -3.47 12.79
C PHE A 80 5.32 -2.29 12.04
N GLY A 81 4.38 -2.54 11.13
CA GLY A 81 3.59 -1.51 10.47
C GLY A 81 2.61 -0.83 11.41
N SER A 82 2.01 0.26 10.93
CA SER A 82 1.00 1.02 11.67
C SER A 82 -0.35 0.94 10.95
N LYS A 83 -1.34 0.31 11.59
CA LYS A 83 -2.72 0.31 11.06
C LYS A 83 -3.28 1.73 10.90
N TYR A 84 -2.86 2.64 11.77
CA TYR A 84 -3.30 4.02 11.66
C TYR A 84 -2.73 4.71 10.41
N PHE A 85 -1.47 4.43 10.05
CA PHE A 85 -0.89 4.89 8.77
C PHE A 85 -1.69 4.37 7.58
N THR A 86 -1.95 3.07 7.53
CA THR A 86 -2.73 2.44 6.47
C THR A 86 -4.14 3.02 6.38
N ASN A 87 -4.83 3.16 7.51
CA ASN A 87 -6.16 3.76 7.53
C ASN A 87 -6.15 5.23 7.05
N LEU A 88 -5.14 6.03 7.43
CA LEU A 88 -4.99 7.39 6.91
C LEU A 88 -4.86 7.39 5.38
N SER A 89 -3.96 6.59 4.84
CA SER A 89 -3.67 6.56 3.41
C SER A 89 -4.83 6.01 2.56
N HIS A 90 -5.68 5.14 3.14
CA HIS A 90 -6.83 4.57 2.43
C HIS A 90 -8.11 5.42 2.53
N TYR A 91 -8.31 6.13 3.65
CA TYR A 91 -9.63 6.72 3.94
C TYR A 91 -9.61 8.23 4.16
N VAL A 92 -8.45 8.83 4.46
CA VAL A 92 -8.36 10.23 4.83
C VAL A 92 -7.42 10.96 3.90
N ARG A 93 -7.94 11.93 3.15
CA ARG A 93 -7.13 12.72 2.22
C ARG A 93 -6.30 11.85 1.28
N SER A 94 -6.88 10.78 0.81
CA SER A 94 -6.20 9.74 0.02
C SER A 94 -5.67 10.27 -1.32
N GLY A 95 -6.42 11.12 -2.00
CA GLY A 95 -5.99 11.82 -3.20
C GLY A 95 -4.92 12.86 -2.91
N ASP A 96 -5.14 13.70 -1.90
CA ASP A 96 -4.18 14.72 -1.45
C ASP A 96 -2.82 14.10 -1.08
N PHE A 97 -2.81 12.92 -0.45
CA PHE A 97 -1.56 12.24 -0.07
C PHE A 97 -0.73 11.84 -1.28
N VAL A 98 -1.37 11.27 -2.30
CA VAL A 98 -0.70 10.91 -3.56
C VAL A 98 -0.20 12.15 -4.30
N GLU A 99 -1.00 13.22 -4.39
CA GLU A 99 -0.58 14.48 -5.00
C GLU A 99 0.57 15.14 -4.25
N ASN A 100 0.59 15.05 -2.91
CA ASN A 100 1.70 15.52 -2.10
C ASN A 100 2.97 14.68 -2.30
N LEU A 101 2.89 13.34 -2.44
CA LEU A 101 4.04 12.52 -2.81
C LEU A 101 4.63 12.96 -4.16
N ILE A 102 3.79 13.24 -5.15
CA ILE A 102 4.23 13.70 -6.47
C ILE A 102 4.89 15.09 -6.38
N SER A 103 4.25 16.03 -5.66
CA SER A 103 4.74 17.42 -5.56
C SER A 103 6.01 17.55 -4.73
N GLU A 104 6.19 16.72 -3.70
CA GLU A 104 7.36 16.71 -2.82
C GLU A 104 8.55 15.90 -3.38
N SER A 105 8.39 15.25 -4.54
CA SER A 105 9.45 14.43 -5.14
C SER A 105 10.58 15.28 -5.69
N GLN A 106 11.80 15.09 -5.19
CA GLN A 106 13.01 15.87 -5.51
C GLN A 106 13.96 15.17 -6.50
N ASN A 107 13.81 13.86 -6.71
CA ASN A 107 14.63 13.07 -7.61
C ASN A 107 13.83 11.98 -8.30
N ILE A 108 14.45 11.29 -9.25
CA ILE A 108 13.80 10.27 -10.08
C ILE A 108 13.23 9.09 -9.26
N ASN A 109 13.90 8.69 -8.19
CA ASN A 109 13.48 7.57 -7.35
C ASN A 109 12.24 7.95 -6.53
N GLU A 110 12.23 9.14 -5.93
CA GLU A 110 11.08 9.68 -5.22
C GLU A 110 9.88 9.87 -6.14
N TYR A 111 10.12 10.37 -7.36
CA TYR A 111 9.04 10.55 -8.33
C TYR A 111 8.47 9.21 -8.80
N ALA A 112 9.32 8.22 -9.08
CA ALA A 112 8.86 6.87 -9.42
C ALA A 112 8.06 6.22 -8.29
N PHE A 113 8.48 6.42 -7.04
CA PHE A 113 7.75 5.97 -5.85
C PHE A 113 6.35 6.63 -5.75
N ALA A 114 6.27 7.94 -6.00
CA ALA A 114 5.01 8.66 -6.04
C ALA A 114 4.08 8.17 -7.18
N LEU A 115 4.64 7.88 -8.38
CA LEU A 115 3.87 7.27 -9.47
C LEU A 115 3.38 5.86 -9.11
N GLY A 116 4.17 5.10 -8.34
CA GLY A 116 3.71 3.84 -7.76
C GLY A 116 2.53 4.03 -6.80
N SER A 117 2.58 5.03 -5.92
CA SER A 117 1.45 5.34 -5.03
C SER A 117 0.19 5.78 -5.79
N LEU A 118 0.34 6.49 -6.92
CA LEU A 118 -0.76 6.78 -7.84
C LEU A 118 -1.35 5.49 -8.44
N CYS A 119 -0.50 4.50 -8.74
CA CYS A 119 -0.97 3.19 -9.19
C CYS A 119 -1.81 2.51 -8.11
N HIS A 120 -1.36 2.50 -6.85
CA HIS A 120 -2.10 1.94 -5.71
C HIS A 120 -3.47 2.62 -5.56
N TYR A 121 -3.52 3.96 -5.58
CA TYR A 121 -4.78 4.71 -5.51
C TYR A 121 -5.78 4.25 -6.57
N MET A 122 -5.35 4.05 -7.83
CA MET A 122 -6.22 3.59 -8.90
C MET A 122 -6.58 2.10 -8.74
N ALA A 123 -5.62 1.30 -8.30
CA ALA A 123 -5.77 -0.14 -8.09
C ALA A 123 -6.83 -0.43 -7.03
N ASP A 124 -6.76 0.22 -5.87
CA ASP A 124 -7.70 -0.02 -4.79
C ASP A 124 -9.08 0.56 -5.11
N LYS A 125 -9.13 1.82 -5.54
CA LYS A 125 -10.39 2.47 -5.91
C LYS A 125 -11.26 1.64 -6.85
N TYR A 126 -10.67 1.04 -7.88
CA TYR A 126 -11.41 0.26 -8.88
C TYR A 126 -11.31 -1.24 -8.65
N GLY A 127 -10.21 -1.72 -8.06
CA GLY A 127 -10.01 -3.13 -7.74
C GLY A 127 -10.98 -3.65 -6.70
N HIS A 128 -11.19 -2.90 -5.61
CA HIS A 128 -12.21 -3.25 -4.61
C HIS A 128 -13.61 -3.14 -5.19
N SER A 129 -13.98 -1.95 -5.65
CA SER A 129 -15.37 -1.62 -6.02
C SER A 129 -15.90 -2.46 -7.20
N ILE A 130 -15.05 -2.86 -8.15
CA ILE A 130 -15.45 -3.64 -9.34
C ILE A 130 -15.09 -5.12 -9.18
N GLY A 131 -13.97 -5.44 -8.52
CA GLY A 131 -13.37 -6.76 -8.42
C GLY A 131 -13.67 -7.46 -7.10
N THR A 132 -12.84 -7.18 -6.09
CA THR A 132 -12.77 -7.98 -4.86
C THR A 132 -14.08 -8.00 -4.09
N ASN A 133 -14.76 -6.84 -3.92
CA ASN A 133 -16.03 -6.76 -3.18
C ASN A 133 -17.13 -7.64 -3.79
N HIS A 134 -17.11 -7.86 -5.10
CA HIS A 134 -18.04 -8.75 -5.80
C HIS A 134 -17.56 -10.21 -5.81
N ALA A 135 -16.26 -10.45 -5.77
CA ALA A 135 -15.69 -11.79 -5.76
C ALA A 135 -15.84 -12.48 -4.40
N VAL A 136 -15.71 -11.74 -3.28
CA VAL A 136 -15.81 -12.30 -1.92
C VAL A 136 -17.06 -13.14 -1.72
N PRO A 137 -18.30 -12.67 -2.00
CA PRO A 137 -19.51 -13.48 -1.79
C PRO A 137 -19.60 -14.70 -2.71
N LEU A 138 -18.94 -14.69 -3.87
CA LEU A 138 -18.89 -15.84 -4.78
C LEU A 138 -17.96 -16.93 -4.24
N VAL A 139 -16.78 -16.56 -3.75
CA VAL A 139 -15.78 -17.48 -3.20
C VAL A 139 -16.19 -18.01 -1.81
N TYR A 140 -16.85 -17.16 -1.03
CA TYR A 140 -17.33 -17.44 0.34
C TYR A 140 -18.85 -17.22 0.47
N PRO A 141 -19.71 -18.14 -0.02
CA PRO A 141 -21.15 -17.96 -0.03
C PRO A 141 -21.79 -17.71 1.34
N LYS A 142 -21.19 -18.25 2.43
CA LYS A 142 -21.66 -17.97 3.79
C LYS A 142 -21.50 -16.49 4.18
N ILE A 143 -20.44 -15.84 3.68
CA ILE A 143 -20.20 -14.41 3.89
C ILE A 143 -21.18 -13.61 3.03
N GLY A 144 -21.40 -14.03 1.77
CA GLY A 144 -22.42 -13.45 0.91
C GLY A 144 -23.85 -13.57 1.47
N ALA A 145 -24.18 -14.68 2.12
CA ALA A 145 -25.47 -14.85 2.81
C ALA A 145 -25.64 -13.89 4.01
N LYS A 146 -24.54 -13.50 4.65
CA LYS A 146 -24.56 -12.58 5.79
C LYS A 146 -24.59 -11.10 5.37
N TYR A 147 -23.80 -10.71 4.36
CA TYR A 147 -23.58 -9.31 4.02
C TYR A 147 -24.15 -8.90 2.65
N GLY A 148 -24.54 -9.86 1.81
CA GLY A 148 -25.12 -9.59 0.50
C GLY A 148 -24.16 -9.86 -0.66
N LYS A 149 -24.48 -9.23 -1.83
CA LYS A 149 -23.77 -9.47 -3.09
C LYS A 149 -22.47 -8.66 -3.25
N VAL A 150 -22.25 -7.71 -2.37
CA VAL A 150 -21.07 -6.86 -2.30
C VAL A 150 -20.60 -6.91 -0.86
N VAL A 151 -19.35 -7.28 -0.63
CA VAL A 151 -18.76 -7.42 0.71
C VAL A 151 -17.47 -6.62 0.74
N THR A 152 -17.45 -5.57 1.54
CA THR A 152 -16.31 -4.69 1.71
C THR A 152 -15.26 -5.28 2.65
N TYR A 153 -14.07 -4.69 2.66
CA TYR A 153 -13.00 -5.08 3.58
C TYR A 153 -13.44 -4.95 5.06
N GLU A 154 -14.20 -3.90 5.42
CA GLU A 154 -14.68 -3.71 6.80
C GLU A 154 -15.63 -4.82 7.27
N GLU A 155 -16.45 -5.37 6.37
CA GLU A 155 -17.41 -6.40 6.70
C GLU A 155 -16.74 -7.77 6.95
N ASP A 156 -15.74 -8.14 6.15
CA ASP A 156 -14.95 -9.36 6.37
C ASP A 156 -13.51 -9.29 5.84
N HIS A 157 -12.60 -8.73 6.64
CA HIS A 157 -11.18 -8.60 6.35
C HIS A 157 -10.52 -9.91 5.91
N SER A 158 -10.87 -11.03 6.55
CA SER A 158 -10.22 -12.31 6.31
C SER A 158 -10.55 -12.89 4.95
N SER A 159 -11.83 -12.90 4.57
CA SER A 159 -12.25 -13.39 3.25
C SER A 159 -11.79 -12.49 2.14
N HIS A 160 -11.79 -11.18 2.38
CA HIS A 160 -11.31 -10.18 1.45
C HIS A 160 -9.85 -10.43 1.07
N SER A 161 -8.93 -10.43 2.05
CA SER A 161 -7.49 -10.68 1.82
C SER A 161 -7.19 -12.05 1.20
N LYS A 162 -8.01 -13.07 1.48
CA LYS A 162 -7.86 -14.39 0.87
C LYS A 162 -8.24 -14.41 -0.59
N VAL A 163 -9.27 -13.67 -0.98
CA VAL A 163 -9.70 -13.55 -2.39
C VAL A 163 -8.63 -12.83 -3.19
N GLU A 164 -8.07 -11.74 -2.68
CA GLU A 164 -6.99 -10.99 -3.31
C GLU A 164 -5.75 -11.88 -3.55
N LEU A 165 -5.30 -12.59 -2.52
CA LEU A 165 -4.17 -13.51 -2.66
C LEU A 165 -4.49 -14.65 -3.63
N SER A 166 -5.76 -15.09 -3.73
CA SER A 166 -6.15 -16.13 -4.67
C SER A 166 -6.00 -15.68 -6.14
N PHE A 167 -6.26 -14.40 -6.44
CA PHE A 167 -6.04 -13.85 -7.76
C PHE A 167 -4.55 -13.81 -8.12
N ASP A 168 -3.68 -13.39 -7.21
CA ASP A 168 -2.21 -13.46 -7.43
C ASP A 168 -1.77 -14.89 -7.77
N VAL A 169 -2.30 -15.88 -7.06
CA VAL A 169 -1.98 -17.31 -7.31
C VAL A 169 -2.47 -17.76 -8.67
N VAL A 170 -3.70 -17.41 -9.06
CA VAL A 170 -4.28 -17.80 -10.35
C VAL A 170 -3.50 -17.16 -11.50
N GLU A 171 -3.23 -15.87 -11.44
CA GLU A 171 -2.53 -15.15 -12.50
C GLU A 171 -1.06 -15.58 -12.61
N THR A 172 -0.43 -15.95 -11.49
CA THR A 172 0.89 -16.61 -11.51
C THR A 172 0.81 -17.96 -12.21
N ALA A 173 -0.22 -18.78 -11.94
CA ALA A 173 -0.40 -20.07 -12.57
C ALA A 173 -0.61 -19.95 -14.08
N LYS A 174 -1.39 -18.98 -14.52
CA LYS A 174 -1.61 -18.68 -15.95
C LYS A 174 -0.35 -18.12 -16.64
N GLY A 175 0.61 -17.62 -15.87
CA GLY A 175 1.85 -17.04 -16.37
C GLY A 175 1.79 -15.58 -16.70
N ASN A 176 0.79 -14.91 -16.23
CA ASN A 176 0.65 -13.47 -16.38
C ASN A 176 1.60 -12.70 -15.43
N TYR A 177 1.96 -13.32 -14.29
CA TYR A 177 2.90 -12.76 -13.33
C TYR A 177 4.19 -13.58 -13.27
N ALA A 178 5.32 -12.89 -13.10
CA ALA A 178 6.65 -13.50 -12.99
C ALA A 178 7.35 -13.06 -11.69
N PRO A 179 6.84 -13.50 -10.51
CA PRO A 179 7.17 -12.92 -9.22
C PRO A 179 8.66 -12.91 -8.87
N GLU A 180 9.38 -13.98 -9.18
CA GLU A 180 10.82 -14.04 -8.87
C GLU A 180 11.65 -13.12 -9.74
N ALA A 181 11.22 -12.85 -10.98
CA ALA A 181 11.87 -11.92 -11.86
C ALA A 181 11.82 -10.49 -11.30
N TYR A 182 10.70 -10.09 -10.71
CA TYR A 182 10.51 -8.74 -10.18
C TYR A 182 11.49 -8.44 -9.04
N HIS A 183 11.61 -9.33 -8.08
CA HIS A 183 12.41 -9.10 -6.87
C HIS A 183 13.90 -9.40 -7.01
N ASP A 184 14.26 -10.45 -7.74
CA ASP A 184 15.66 -10.85 -7.89
C ASP A 184 16.44 -9.90 -8.82
N PHE A 185 15.76 -9.26 -9.75
CA PHE A 185 16.38 -8.50 -10.82
C PHE A 185 16.04 -7.00 -10.82
N ILE A 186 14.81 -6.60 -10.45
CA ILE A 186 14.41 -5.20 -10.38
C ILE A 186 14.60 -4.68 -8.96
N GLY A 187 14.13 -5.42 -7.96
CA GLY A 187 14.17 -5.04 -6.55
C GLY A 187 12.88 -4.39 -6.07
N PHE A 188 12.86 -3.96 -4.81
CA PHE A 188 11.74 -3.32 -4.14
C PHE A 188 12.28 -2.29 -3.15
N GLU A 189 12.00 -1.00 -3.38
CA GLU A 189 12.61 0.09 -2.63
C GLU A 189 11.55 1.10 -2.12
N VAL A 190 11.81 1.71 -0.96
CA VAL A 190 10.96 2.74 -0.34
C VAL A 190 11.69 4.07 -0.31
N ALA A 191 11.07 5.11 -0.83
CA ALA A 191 11.61 6.47 -0.81
C ALA A 191 11.21 7.19 0.49
N LYS A 192 11.84 6.81 1.62
CA LYS A 192 11.56 7.36 2.95
C LYS A 192 11.53 8.89 3.00
N PRO A 193 12.47 9.66 2.38
CA PRO A 193 12.46 11.11 2.50
C PRO A 193 11.20 11.76 1.93
N VAL A 194 10.72 11.37 0.75
CA VAL A 194 9.48 11.93 0.20
C VAL A 194 8.26 11.47 0.98
N LEU A 195 8.27 10.25 1.49
CA LEU A 195 7.21 9.73 2.34
C LEU A 195 7.06 10.58 3.61
N GLU A 196 8.17 10.91 4.29
CA GLU A 196 8.17 11.76 5.49
C GLU A 196 7.62 13.17 5.18
N ARG A 197 8.07 13.81 4.09
CA ARG A 197 7.60 15.14 3.67
C ARG A 197 6.12 15.16 3.32
N ALA A 198 5.70 14.25 2.45
CA ALA A 198 4.32 14.18 2.00
C ALA A 198 3.34 13.84 3.13
N PHE A 199 3.74 12.94 4.04
CA PHE A 199 2.92 12.56 5.18
C PHE A 199 2.72 13.76 6.13
N LEU A 200 3.78 14.47 6.47
CA LEU A 200 3.72 15.67 7.31
C LEU A 200 2.84 16.75 6.66
N LYS A 201 3.01 17.01 5.38
CA LYS A 201 2.24 18.01 4.63
C LYS A 201 0.76 17.65 4.54
N THR A 202 0.44 16.35 4.38
CA THR A 202 -0.94 15.89 4.23
C THR A 202 -1.68 15.85 5.55
N TYR A 203 -1.07 15.26 6.58
CA TYR A 203 -1.75 14.92 7.85
C TYR A 203 -1.34 15.79 9.03
N GLY A 204 -0.34 16.68 8.87
CA GLY A 204 0.15 17.53 9.97
C GLY A 204 0.85 16.74 11.09
N GLN A 205 1.24 15.49 10.83
CA GLN A 205 1.87 14.58 11.78
C GLN A 205 3.23 14.13 11.27
N ASP A 206 4.19 13.98 12.16
CA ASP A 206 5.45 13.30 11.85
C ASP A 206 5.19 11.80 11.72
N ILE A 207 5.51 11.21 10.57
CA ILE A 207 5.31 9.78 10.34
C ILE A 207 6.05 8.90 11.37
N ASN A 208 7.18 9.38 11.89
CA ASN A 208 7.92 8.68 12.95
C ASN A 208 7.15 8.60 14.28
N SER A 209 6.16 9.48 14.49
CA SER A 209 5.25 9.38 15.64
C SER A 209 4.12 8.36 15.45
N VAL A 210 3.86 7.98 14.20
CA VAL A 210 2.81 7.01 13.83
C VAL A 210 3.33 5.58 13.84
N PHE A 211 4.62 5.41 13.54
CA PHE A 211 5.31 4.12 13.63
C PHE A 211 6.16 4.07 14.90
N GLY A 212 6.22 2.93 15.57
CA GLY A 212 7.15 2.73 16.70
C GLY A 212 8.61 2.79 16.26
N ASP A 213 8.91 2.28 15.08
CA ASP A 213 10.19 2.37 14.37
C ASP A 213 9.92 2.28 12.87
N LEU A 214 10.02 3.41 12.18
CA LEU A 214 9.75 3.49 10.73
C LEU A 214 10.78 2.70 9.90
N ASP A 215 12.05 2.70 10.29
CA ASP A 215 13.09 1.97 9.55
C ASP A 215 12.90 0.46 9.67
N LEU A 216 12.51 -0.01 10.84
CA LEU A 216 12.15 -1.42 11.06
C LEU A 216 10.88 -1.79 10.29
N ALA A 217 9.87 -0.93 10.27
CA ALA A 217 8.65 -1.14 9.49
C ALA A 217 8.96 -1.26 7.99
N ILE A 218 9.79 -0.37 7.44
CA ILE A 218 10.25 -0.44 6.04
C ILE A 218 11.04 -1.72 5.76
N ALA A 219 11.95 -2.10 6.65
CA ALA A 219 12.77 -3.30 6.49
C ALA A 219 11.91 -4.57 6.48
N THR A 220 10.94 -4.68 7.40
CA THR A 220 10.03 -5.82 7.48
C THR A 220 9.03 -5.86 6.33
N TYR A 221 8.55 -4.72 5.88
CA TYR A 221 7.72 -4.58 4.70
C TYR A 221 8.44 -5.13 3.46
N ARG A 222 9.64 -4.61 3.14
CA ARG A 222 10.46 -5.10 2.03
C ARG A 222 10.75 -6.60 2.11
N TRP A 223 11.08 -7.07 3.30
CA TRP A 223 11.32 -8.48 3.52
C TRP A 223 10.06 -9.33 3.32
N SER A 224 8.91 -8.89 3.83
CA SER A 224 7.63 -9.63 3.71
C SER A 224 7.20 -9.77 2.27
N VAL A 225 7.25 -8.69 1.49
CA VAL A 225 6.96 -8.71 0.05
C VAL A 225 7.85 -9.73 -0.65
N LYS A 226 9.17 -9.66 -0.46
CA LYS A 226 10.12 -10.63 -1.03
C LYS A 226 9.85 -12.08 -0.61
N SER A 227 9.43 -12.32 0.62
CA SER A 227 9.19 -13.67 1.16
C SER A 227 7.85 -14.26 0.77
N LEU A 228 6.89 -13.43 0.37
CA LEU A 228 5.58 -13.87 -0.09
C LEU A 228 5.69 -14.60 -1.46
N MET A 229 6.58 -14.13 -2.33
CA MET A 229 6.73 -14.61 -3.71
C MET A 229 6.92 -16.12 -3.86
N PRO A 230 7.88 -16.77 -3.18
CA PRO A 230 8.04 -18.20 -3.27
C PRO A 230 6.83 -18.97 -2.73
N THR A 231 6.03 -18.36 -1.87
CA THR A 231 4.83 -18.97 -1.30
C THR A 231 3.69 -18.93 -2.30
N VAL A 232 3.48 -17.82 -3.00
CA VAL A 232 2.48 -17.67 -4.08
C VAL A 232 2.80 -18.65 -5.21
N THR A 233 4.06 -18.72 -5.64
CA THR A 233 4.48 -19.65 -6.71
C THR A 233 4.25 -21.12 -6.35
N ARG A 234 4.55 -21.53 -5.10
CA ARG A 234 4.25 -22.89 -4.63
C ARG A 234 2.75 -23.16 -4.55
N ALA A 235 1.97 -22.19 -4.14
CA ALA A 235 0.51 -22.29 -4.09
C ALA A 235 -0.08 -22.43 -5.49
N ALA A 236 0.38 -21.63 -6.45
CA ALA A 236 -0.01 -21.70 -7.86
C ALA A 236 0.26 -23.10 -8.44
N TRP A 237 1.47 -23.63 -8.25
CA TRP A 237 1.80 -25.00 -8.68
C TRP A 237 0.88 -26.06 -8.04
N LYS A 238 0.63 -25.95 -6.72
CA LYS A 238 -0.20 -26.93 -6.00
C LYS A 238 -1.66 -26.90 -6.45
N MET A 239 -2.22 -25.72 -6.71
CA MET A 239 -3.65 -25.52 -6.98
C MET A 239 -3.99 -25.73 -8.47
N ARG A 240 -3.12 -25.31 -9.37
CA ARG A 240 -3.38 -25.21 -10.80
C ARG A 240 -2.37 -25.99 -11.64
N LYS A 241 -1.78 -27.08 -11.09
CA LYS A 241 -0.76 -27.88 -11.78
C LYS A 241 -1.20 -28.34 -13.15
N ASP A 242 -2.43 -28.81 -13.28
CA ASP A 242 -2.94 -29.39 -14.55
C ASP A 242 -3.13 -28.25 -15.59
N GLU A 243 -3.52 -27.07 -15.20
CA GLU A 243 -3.59 -25.91 -16.06
C GLU A 243 -2.21 -25.44 -16.52
N ILE A 244 -1.25 -25.38 -15.60
CA ILE A 244 0.15 -25.07 -15.90
C ILE A 244 0.74 -26.07 -16.91
N LEU A 245 0.48 -27.37 -16.74
CA LEU A 245 0.96 -28.39 -17.62
C LEU A 245 0.28 -28.40 -19.01
N LYS A 246 -0.95 -27.92 -19.13
CA LYS A 246 -1.59 -27.71 -20.44
C LYS A 246 -0.89 -26.61 -21.24
N THR A 247 -0.49 -25.52 -20.60
CA THR A 247 0.20 -24.39 -21.25
C THR A 247 1.71 -24.64 -21.42
N ASN A 248 2.30 -25.40 -20.52
CA ASN A 248 3.73 -25.76 -20.55
C ASN A 248 3.94 -27.21 -20.09
N PRO A 249 3.81 -28.21 -21.01
CA PRO A 249 3.91 -29.61 -20.66
C PRO A 249 5.24 -30.04 -20.05
N SER A 250 6.32 -29.30 -20.31
CA SER A 250 7.66 -29.60 -19.76
C SER A 250 7.91 -28.95 -18.40
N ALA A 251 6.96 -28.21 -17.85
CA ALA A 251 7.12 -27.53 -16.55
C ALA A 251 7.22 -28.57 -15.43
N THR A 252 8.15 -28.32 -14.52
CA THR A 252 8.27 -29.02 -13.23
C THR A 252 8.06 -28.00 -12.12
N SER A 253 7.75 -28.46 -10.90
CA SER A 253 7.66 -27.57 -9.74
C SER A 253 8.89 -26.68 -9.58
N ARG A 254 10.05 -27.14 -10.00
CA ARG A 254 11.32 -26.40 -9.91
C ARG A 254 11.49 -25.41 -11.07
N SER A 255 11.13 -25.81 -12.30
CA SER A 255 11.27 -24.93 -13.48
C SER A 255 10.15 -23.91 -13.59
N PHE A 256 9.01 -24.13 -12.95
CA PHE A 256 7.90 -23.20 -12.89
C PHE A 256 8.28 -21.88 -12.21
N HIS A 257 9.18 -21.94 -11.22
CA HIS A 257 9.70 -20.75 -10.53
C HIS A 257 10.61 -19.87 -11.42
N TYR A 258 11.09 -20.38 -12.58
CA TYR A 258 12.06 -19.69 -13.44
C TYR A 258 11.57 -19.62 -14.89
N ARG A 259 10.44 -18.96 -15.14
CA ARG A 259 9.88 -18.86 -16.50
C ARG A 259 10.74 -18.06 -17.46
N MET A 260 11.39 -17.02 -16.98
CA MET A 260 12.33 -16.26 -17.79
C MET A 260 13.75 -16.80 -17.54
N LYS A 261 14.42 -17.25 -18.62
CA LYS A 261 15.81 -17.70 -18.50
C LYS A 261 16.67 -16.55 -18.01
N ARG A 262 17.47 -16.80 -16.97
CA ARG A 262 18.35 -15.77 -16.35
C ARG A 262 19.16 -14.98 -17.38
N LYS A 263 19.65 -15.61 -18.48
CA LYS A 263 20.36 -14.92 -19.56
C LYS A 263 19.47 -13.92 -20.32
N ALA A 264 18.23 -14.26 -20.62
CA ALA A 264 17.29 -13.38 -21.28
C ALA A 264 16.94 -12.18 -20.38
N TYR A 265 16.73 -12.44 -19.11
CA TYR A 265 16.44 -11.40 -18.13
C TYR A 265 17.63 -10.44 -17.91
N ILE A 266 18.86 -10.98 -17.76
CA ILE A 266 20.07 -10.14 -17.64
C ILE A 266 20.29 -9.28 -18.90
N LYS A 267 19.93 -9.80 -20.09
CA LYS A 267 20.03 -9.05 -21.35
C LYS A 267 19.04 -7.84 -21.35
N GLU A 268 17.85 -8.01 -20.79
CA GLU A 268 16.80 -7.00 -20.80
C GLU A 268 16.94 -5.98 -19.65
N PHE A 269 17.31 -6.43 -18.45
CA PHE A 269 17.30 -5.65 -17.21
C PHE A 269 18.66 -5.48 -16.53
N GLY A 270 19.74 -6.08 -17.07
CA GLY A 270 21.10 -5.99 -16.53
C GLY A 270 21.42 -6.96 -15.40
N SER A 271 22.65 -6.97 -14.90
CA SER A 271 23.19 -7.99 -13.97
C SER A 271 23.16 -7.63 -12.49
N SER A 272 22.73 -6.44 -12.09
CA SER A 272 22.82 -5.98 -10.71
C SER A 272 21.78 -6.66 -9.80
N ARG A 273 22.27 -7.34 -8.77
CA ARG A 273 21.47 -7.93 -7.70
C ARG A 273 21.43 -6.96 -6.53
N THR A 274 20.25 -6.49 -6.14
CA THR A 274 20.09 -5.69 -4.93
C THR A 274 20.39 -6.58 -3.72
N LYS A 275 21.50 -6.32 -3.01
CA LYS A 275 21.82 -7.02 -1.75
C LYS A 275 21.04 -6.34 -0.62
N GLY A 276 20.20 -7.08 0.07
CA GLY A 276 19.53 -6.59 1.29
C GLY A 276 20.53 -6.29 2.43
N ASN A 277 20.17 -5.33 3.27
CA ASN A 277 20.94 -4.96 4.47
C ASN A 277 21.00 -6.11 5.47
N PHE A 278 22.03 -6.13 6.34
CA PHE A 278 22.19 -7.13 7.41
C PHE A 278 20.97 -7.25 8.32
N GLY A 279 20.30 -6.13 8.64
CA GLY A 279 19.05 -6.11 9.41
C GLY A 279 17.91 -6.84 8.72
N GLU A 280 17.73 -6.69 7.39
CA GLU A 280 16.74 -7.40 6.59
C GLU A 280 16.99 -8.91 6.59
N GLN A 281 18.27 -9.33 6.58
CA GLN A 281 18.64 -10.74 6.62
C GLN A 281 18.35 -11.37 7.98
N LEU A 282 18.59 -10.63 9.08
CA LEU A 282 18.30 -11.09 10.45
C LEU A 282 16.80 -11.23 10.70
N VAL A 283 16.00 -10.24 10.26
CA VAL A 283 14.54 -10.30 10.34
C VAL A 283 14.01 -11.44 9.48
N GLY A 284 14.55 -11.63 8.28
CA GLY A 284 14.23 -12.75 7.40
C GLY A 284 14.51 -14.13 8.02
N PHE A 285 15.60 -14.28 8.75
CA PHE A 285 15.91 -15.49 9.49
C PHE A 285 14.91 -15.75 10.63
N LEU A 286 14.61 -14.73 11.42
CA LEU A 286 13.67 -14.84 12.55
C LEU A 286 12.27 -15.29 12.10
N ILE A 287 11.73 -14.69 11.03
CA ILE A 287 10.39 -15.04 10.51
C ILE A 287 10.39 -16.44 9.85
N ARG A 288 11.51 -16.90 9.31
CA ARG A 288 11.63 -18.24 8.71
C ARG A 288 11.55 -19.37 9.74
N VAL A 289 11.93 -19.08 10.99
CA VAL A 289 11.96 -20.03 12.11
C VAL A 289 10.63 -20.05 12.88
N LEU A 290 9.79 -19.03 12.72
CA LEU A 290 8.52 -18.92 13.44
C LEU A 290 7.43 -19.87 12.88
N PRO A 291 6.59 -20.47 13.74
CA PRO A 291 5.48 -21.30 13.30
C PRO A 291 4.47 -20.51 12.49
N LYS A 292 3.86 -21.14 11.47
CA LYS A 292 2.87 -20.57 10.55
C LYS A 292 1.51 -20.35 11.23
N VAL A 293 1.46 -19.52 12.28
CA VAL A 293 0.25 -19.11 13.01
C VAL A 293 0.03 -17.60 12.84
N GLY A 294 -1.18 -17.13 12.99
CA GLY A 294 -1.51 -15.70 12.83
C GLY A 294 -1.56 -15.25 11.36
N PRO A 295 -0.65 -14.39 10.90
CA PRO A 295 -0.72 -13.78 9.55
C PRO A 295 -0.73 -14.78 8.41
N LEU A 296 -0.08 -15.94 8.58
CA LEU A 296 -0.05 -16.99 7.56
C LEU A 296 -1.39 -17.75 7.39
N LYS A 297 -2.42 -17.44 8.19
CA LYS A 297 -3.80 -17.89 7.94
C LYS A 297 -4.37 -17.33 6.61
N ALA A 298 -3.91 -16.19 6.14
CA ALA A 298 -4.30 -15.64 4.84
C ALA A 298 -3.94 -16.60 3.69
N LEU A 299 -2.92 -17.44 3.87
CA LEU A 299 -2.52 -18.48 2.91
C LEU A 299 -3.49 -19.68 2.83
N THR A 300 -4.57 -19.70 3.62
CA THR A 300 -5.67 -20.70 3.50
C THR A 300 -6.80 -20.14 2.63
N PHE A 301 -6.48 -19.72 1.40
CA PHE A 301 -7.46 -19.22 0.43
C PHE A 301 -8.05 -20.39 -0.39
N LYS A 302 -9.18 -20.09 -1.05
CA LYS A 302 -9.83 -20.99 -2.00
C LYS A 302 -9.53 -20.54 -3.43
N ASP A 303 -9.63 -21.47 -4.38
CA ASP A 303 -9.69 -21.13 -5.80
C ASP A 303 -10.89 -20.20 -6.04
N PRO A 304 -10.70 -19.01 -6.66
CA PRO A 304 -11.78 -18.06 -6.83
C PRO A 304 -12.84 -18.52 -7.83
N GLY A 305 -12.47 -19.36 -8.78
CA GLY A 305 -13.33 -19.85 -9.86
C GLY A 305 -13.62 -18.82 -10.94
N PRO A 306 -14.18 -19.29 -12.09
CA PRO A 306 -14.28 -18.46 -13.31
C PRO A 306 -15.12 -17.19 -13.15
N GLU A 307 -16.16 -17.21 -12.33
CA GLU A 307 -17.05 -16.03 -12.16
C GLU A 307 -16.35 -14.92 -11.35
N ALA A 308 -15.62 -15.26 -10.28
CA ALA A 308 -14.84 -14.29 -9.54
C ALA A 308 -13.66 -13.75 -10.37
N GLU A 309 -13.02 -14.60 -11.19
CA GLU A 309 -11.95 -14.19 -12.12
C GLU A 309 -12.44 -13.18 -13.16
N LYS A 310 -13.69 -13.25 -13.64
CA LYS A 310 -14.26 -12.25 -14.55
C LYS A 310 -14.31 -10.85 -13.91
N TYR A 311 -14.71 -10.77 -12.64
CA TYR A 311 -14.68 -9.52 -11.90
C TYR A 311 -13.26 -8.98 -11.73
N PHE A 312 -12.31 -9.86 -11.43
CA PHE A 312 -10.90 -9.49 -11.33
C PHE A 312 -10.36 -8.92 -12.65
N ILE A 313 -10.52 -9.63 -13.77
CA ILE A 313 -10.04 -9.19 -15.09
C ILE A 313 -10.67 -7.84 -15.45
N LYS A 314 -11.99 -7.69 -15.28
CA LYS A 314 -12.68 -6.43 -15.53
C LYS A 314 -12.11 -5.29 -14.69
N SER A 315 -11.83 -5.54 -13.41
CA SER A 315 -11.28 -4.52 -12.53
C SER A 315 -9.84 -4.16 -12.91
N PHE A 316 -9.01 -5.14 -13.27
CA PHE A 316 -7.63 -4.94 -13.71
C PHE A 316 -7.54 -4.07 -14.97
N ASP A 317 -8.36 -4.38 -15.98
CA ASP A 317 -8.44 -3.59 -17.22
C ASP A 317 -8.92 -2.15 -16.92
N THR A 318 -9.92 -2.00 -16.05
CA THR A 318 -10.41 -0.68 -15.64
C THR A 318 -9.32 0.12 -14.93
N VAL A 319 -8.56 -0.50 -14.02
CA VAL A 319 -7.43 0.14 -13.34
C VAL A 319 -6.39 0.62 -14.35
N LEU A 320 -5.99 -0.22 -15.31
CA LEU A 320 -5.02 0.16 -16.34
C LEU A 320 -5.46 1.38 -17.14
N VAL A 321 -6.74 1.44 -17.54
CA VAL A 321 -7.29 2.58 -18.28
C VAL A 321 -7.19 3.86 -17.42
N HIS A 322 -7.65 3.80 -16.18
CA HIS A 322 -7.68 4.98 -15.31
C HIS A 322 -6.28 5.39 -14.84
N TYR A 323 -5.40 4.44 -14.56
CA TYR A 323 -4.02 4.75 -14.18
C TYR A 323 -3.25 5.42 -15.32
N ASN A 324 -3.31 4.87 -16.54
CA ASN A 324 -2.68 5.49 -17.69
C ASN A 324 -3.31 6.86 -18.02
N GLY A 325 -4.63 7.02 -17.84
CA GLY A 325 -5.31 8.30 -17.94
C GLY A 325 -4.81 9.33 -16.91
N ALA A 326 -4.59 8.92 -15.68
CA ALA A 326 -4.04 9.78 -14.62
C ALA A 326 -2.58 10.17 -14.89
N LEU A 327 -1.75 9.24 -15.41
CA LEU A 327 -0.39 9.54 -15.84
C LEU A 327 -0.37 10.56 -16.99
N ALA A 328 -1.30 10.44 -17.94
CA ALA A 328 -1.46 11.42 -19.01
C ALA A 328 -1.96 12.79 -18.49
N ALA A 329 -2.89 12.80 -17.54
CA ALA A 329 -3.34 14.03 -16.88
C ALA A 329 -2.20 14.70 -16.10
N LEU A 330 -1.37 13.92 -15.41
CA LEU A 330 -0.18 14.41 -14.72
C LEU A 330 0.81 15.05 -15.69
N HIS A 331 1.09 14.40 -16.82
CA HIS A 331 1.92 14.94 -17.88
C HIS A 331 1.45 16.32 -18.36
N ASN A 332 0.15 16.50 -18.48
CA ASN A 332 -0.48 17.74 -18.95
C ASN A 332 -0.73 18.77 -17.82
N GLY A 333 -0.24 18.54 -16.60
CA GLY A 333 -0.47 19.42 -15.45
C GLY A 333 -1.95 19.52 -15.02
N LYS A 334 -2.74 18.49 -15.30
CA LYS A 334 -4.20 18.45 -15.04
C LYS A 334 -4.60 17.33 -14.07
N LEU A 335 -3.64 16.71 -13.38
CA LEU A 335 -3.97 15.70 -12.38
C LEU A 335 -4.78 16.36 -11.25
N ASN A 336 -5.87 15.71 -10.90
CA ASN A 336 -6.73 16.09 -9.77
C ASN A 336 -7.32 14.81 -9.21
N LEU A 337 -6.92 14.44 -7.99
CA LEU A 337 -7.32 13.20 -7.34
C LEU A 337 -8.33 13.50 -6.22
N PRO A 338 -9.59 13.10 -6.37
CA PRO A 338 -10.55 13.25 -5.28
C PRO A 338 -10.15 12.38 -4.08
N ASP A 339 -10.41 12.87 -2.86
CA ASP A 339 -10.30 12.08 -1.66
C ASP A 339 -11.43 11.03 -1.64
N VAL A 340 -11.05 9.77 -1.74
CA VAL A 340 -11.97 8.63 -1.77
C VAL A 340 -11.62 7.63 -0.68
N ASP A 341 -12.60 6.86 -0.28
CA ASP A 341 -12.43 5.62 0.45
C ASP A 341 -12.05 4.53 -0.57
N TYR A 342 -10.90 3.90 -0.38
CA TYR A 342 -10.38 2.92 -1.33
C TYR A 342 -11.24 1.66 -1.42
N ASP A 343 -11.91 1.26 -0.33
CA ASP A 343 -12.67 0.02 -0.30
C ASP A 343 -13.98 0.08 -1.11
N THR A 344 -14.61 1.25 -1.16
CA THR A 344 -15.83 1.46 -1.94
C THR A 344 -15.59 2.24 -3.23
N GLY A 345 -14.45 2.92 -3.35
CA GLY A 345 -14.11 3.82 -4.46
C GLY A 345 -14.91 5.13 -4.49
N LYS A 346 -15.71 5.40 -3.44
CA LYS A 346 -16.56 6.59 -3.33
C LYS A 346 -15.85 7.74 -2.62
N PRO A 347 -16.29 9.00 -2.81
CA PRO A 347 -15.80 10.11 -2.00
C PRO A 347 -16.01 9.84 -0.50
N THR A 348 -14.98 10.09 0.30
CA THR A 348 -15.07 9.85 1.75
C THR A 348 -16.06 10.81 2.39
N THR A 349 -17.12 10.25 2.96
CA THR A 349 -18.23 11.00 3.57
C THR A 349 -18.53 10.43 4.95
N ILE A 350 -18.74 11.32 5.92
CA ILE A 350 -19.02 10.92 7.31
C ILE A 350 -20.31 10.07 7.40
N GLY A 351 -20.24 8.98 8.16
CA GLY A 351 -21.35 8.07 8.40
C GLY A 351 -21.60 7.05 7.30
N GLU A 352 -20.79 7.04 6.21
CA GLU A 352 -20.91 6.06 5.13
C GLU A 352 -19.94 4.88 5.29
N TYR A 353 -18.74 5.13 5.83
CA TYR A 353 -17.73 4.09 6.06
C TYR A 353 -17.07 4.24 7.43
N HIS A 354 -17.31 3.26 8.31
CA HIS A 354 -16.96 3.38 9.72
C HIS A 354 -15.45 3.49 9.99
N LEU A 355 -14.61 2.79 9.19
CA LEU A 355 -13.16 2.92 9.31
C LEU A 355 -12.69 4.33 8.95
N ALA A 356 -13.31 4.99 7.97
CA ALA A 356 -13.04 6.39 7.65
C ALA A 356 -13.41 7.31 8.82
N ASP A 357 -14.61 7.13 9.40
CA ASP A 357 -15.08 7.95 10.52
C ASP A 357 -14.13 7.86 11.72
N LYS A 358 -13.74 6.63 12.10
CA LYS A 358 -12.77 6.40 13.18
C LYS A 358 -11.40 7.00 12.90
N THR A 359 -10.97 6.95 11.65
CA THR A 359 -9.65 7.45 11.26
C THR A 359 -9.61 8.97 11.28
N TYR A 360 -10.68 9.65 10.81
CA TYR A 360 -10.81 11.10 10.95
C TYR A 360 -10.86 11.53 12.42
N ALA A 361 -11.61 10.80 13.25
CA ALA A 361 -11.67 11.08 14.69
C ALA A 361 -10.27 10.99 15.33
N LYS A 362 -9.54 9.91 15.04
CA LYS A 362 -8.17 9.75 15.54
C LYS A 362 -7.19 10.80 15.00
N LEU A 363 -7.36 11.23 13.75
CA LEU A 363 -6.56 12.33 13.19
C LEU A 363 -6.77 13.63 13.97
N VAL A 364 -8.02 14.00 14.22
CA VAL A 364 -8.36 15.24 14.96
C VAL A 364 -7.82 15.19 16.39
N GLU A 365 -7.92 14.04 17.06
CA GLU A 365 -7.37 13.83 18.39
C GLU A 365 -5.84 13.97 18.41
N ASN A 366 -5.12 13.34 17.49
CA ASN A 366 -3.67 13.44 17.41
C ASN A 366 -3.19 14.86 17.09
N LEU A 367 -3.94 15.58 16.27
CA LEU A 367 -3.64 17.01 16.01
C LEU A 367 -3.84 17.87 17.26
N GLU A 368 -4.84 17.58 18.08
CA GLU A 368 -5.08 18.28 19.35
C GLU A 368 -3.97 17.97 20.36
N GLU A 369 -3.53 16.71 20.50
CA GLU A 369 -2.41 16.32 21.37
C GLU A 369 -1.12 17.11 21.06
N THR A 370 -0.91 17.46 19.79
CA THR A 370 0.21 18.33 19.35
C THR A 370 -0.13 19.80 19.30
N LYS A 371 -1.29 20.22 19.88
CA LYS A 371 -1.77 21.61 19.89
C LYS A 371 -1.85 22.23 18.49
N PHE A 372 -2.20 21.41 17.50
CA PHE A 372 -2.34 21.80 16.10
C PHE A 372 -1.09 22.46 15.48
N ASN A 373 0.11 22.15 15.98
CA ASN A 373 1.36 22.84 15.59
C ASN A 373 1.67 22.77 14.08
N ASN A 374 1.19 21.73 13.39
CA ASN A 374 1.37 21.54 11.96
C ASN A 374 0.04 21.58 11.16
N LEU A 375 -0.96 22.27 11.71
CA LEU A 375 -2.27 22.38 11.05
C LEU A 375 -2.19 23.35 9.87
N THR A 376 -2.16 22.84 8.66
CA THR A 376 -2.21 23.65 7.44
C THR A 376 -3.66 24.05 7.10
N LYS A 377 -3.84 25.12 6.32
CA LYS A 377 -5.17 25.55 5.87
C LYS A 377 -5.91 24.45 5.06
N PRO A 378 -5.29 23.73 4.11
CA PRO A 378 -5.95 22.64 3.41
C PRO A 378 -6.38 21.50 4.35
N LEU A 379 -5.54 21.11 5.31
CA LEU A 379 -5.86 20.05 6.28
C LEU A 379 -7.05 20.46 7.16
N LYS A 380 -7.03 21.69 7.70
CA LYS A 380 -8.13 22.24 8.49
C LYS A 380 -9.44 22.23 7.71
N GLN A 381 -9.40 22.71 6.47
CA GLN A 381 -10.59 22.80 5.61
C GLN A 381 -11.14 21.40 5.28
N ASN A 382 -10.29 20.42 4.96
CA ASN A 382 -10.70 19.04 4.68
C ASN A 382 -11.43 18.44 5.90
N ILE A 383 -10.84 18.53 7.09
CA ILE A 383 -11.48 18.01 8.33
C ILE A 383 -12.83 18.71 8.59
N LEU A 384 -12.89 20.03 8.48
CA LEU A 384 -14.14 20.76 8.69
C LEU A 384 -15.21 20.41 7.67
N ASN A 385 -14.82 20.21 6.40
CA ASN A 385 -15.74 19.79 5.34
C ASN A 385 -16.29 18.38 5.59
N PHE A 386 -15.41 17.44 6.01
CA PHE A 386 -15.84 16.08 6.37
C PHE A 386 -16.92 16.11 7.45
N TYR A 387 -16.68 16.84 8.55
CA TYR A 387 -17.64 16.93 9.67
C TYR A 387 -18.81 17.90 9.45
N SER A 388 -18.79 18.73 8.41
CA SER A 388 -19.88 19.67 8.13
C SER A 388 -21.21 18.99 7.80
N LYS A 389 -21.15 17.75 7.31
CA LYS A 389 -22.30 16.93 6.95
C LYS A 389 -22.72 15.95 8.06
N ALA A 390 -22.09 16.05 9.25
CA ALA A 390 -22.36 15.14 10.34
C ALA A 390 -23.76 15.37 10.94
N ASP A 391 -24.60 14.36 11.01
CA ASP A 391 -25.74 14.34 11.89
C ASP A 391 -25.24 14.09 13.33
N THR A 392 -25.11 15.19 14.09
CA THR A 392 -24.54 15.15 15.44
C THR A 392 -25.35 14.28 16.41
N ALA A 393 -26.67 14.18 16.22
CA ALA A 393 -27.52 13.34 17.05
C ALA A 393 -27.30 11.84 16.75
N LYS A 394 -27.19 11.49 15.46
CA LYS A 394 -26.83 10.14 15.01
C LYS A 394 -25.44 9.75 15.49
N MET A 395 -24.45 10.64 15.31
CA MET A 395 -23.07 10.39 15.76
C MET A 395 -22.97 10.22 17.27
N ALA A 396 -23.64 11.05 18.05
CA ALA A 396 -23.69 10.91 19.50
C ALA A 396 -24.35 9.59 19.96
N LYS A 397 -25.36 9.10 19.24
CA LYS A 397 -26.02 7.81 19.52
C LYS A 397 -25.13 6.63 19.17
N GLU A 398 -24.45 6.69 18.01
CA GLU A 398 -23.68 5.59 17.43
C GLU A 398 -22.29 5.47 18.09
N TYR A 399 -21.60 6.57 18.30
CA TYR A 399 -20.21 6.61 18.78
C TYR A 399 -20.06 7.09 20.24
N ARG A 400 -21.11 7.56 20.88
CA ARG A 400 -21.17 7.94 22.32
C ARG A 400 -19.96 8.79 22.79
N LYS A 401 -19.19 8.26 23.77
CA LYS A 401 -18.03 8.97 24.38
C LYS A 401 -16.95 9.35 23.38
N ASP A 402 -16.74 8.56 22.35
CA ASP A 402 -15.74 8.87 21.31
C ASP A 402 -16.16 10.09 20.53
N TRP A 403 -17.47 10.25 20.25
CA TRP A 403 -18.00 11.44 19.62
C TRP A 403 -17.84 12.70 20.47
N GLU A 404 -18.12 12.64 21.78
CA GLU A 404 -17.94 13.78 22.68
C GLU A 404 -16.50 14.30 22.67
N LYS A 405 -15.53 13.37 22.72
CA LYS A 405 -14.10 13.71 22.63
C LYS A 405 -13.76 14.35 21.29
N THR A 406 -14.16 13.70 20.19
CA THR A 406 -13.93 14.22 18.83
C THR A 406 -14.56 15.58 18.65
N TYR A 407 -15.80 15.78 19.11
CA TYR A 407 -16.49 17.07 19.02
C TYR A 407 -15.76 18.18 19.77
N LYS A 408 -15.24 17.91 20.98
CA LYS A 408 -14.42 18.86 21.74
C LYS A 408 -13.14 19.25 20.94
N CYS A 409 -12.43 18.27 20.40
CA CYS A 409 -11.25 18.52 19.59
C CYS A 409 -11.58 19.33 18.32
N LEU A 410 -12.76 19.09 17.70
CA LEU A 410 -13.22 19.85 16.55
C LEU A 410 -13.50 21.34 16.90
N GLN A 411 -14.03 21.64 18.09
CA GLN A 411 -14.20 23.05 18.52
C GLN A 411 -12.85 23.74 18.67
N GLN A 412 -11.87 23.05 19.23
CA GLN A 412 -10.51 23.57 19.35
C GLN A 412 -9.85 23.76 17.97
N LEU A 413 -10.01 22.78 17.05
CA LEU A 413 -9.52 22.87 15.67
C LEU A 413 -10.11 24.08 14.93
N LYS A 414 -11.43 24.38 15.13
CA LYS A 414 -12.05 25.57 14.54
C LYS A 414 -11.36 26.86 14.97
N ALA A 415 -10.96 26.96 16.24
CA ALA A 415 -10.28 28.11 16.80
C ALA A 415 -8.78 28.16 16.50
N ALA A 416 -8.15 27.03 16.16
CA ALA A 416 -6.72 26.93 15.96
C ALA A 416 -6.24 27.73 14.74
N ASN A 417 -5.08 28.37 14.88
CA ASN A 417 -4.39 29.03 13.77
C ASN A 417 -3.77 27.99 12.83
N THR A 418 -3.68 28.33 11.56
CA THR A 418 -3.01 27.50 10.57
C THR A 418 -1.59 27.99 10.32
N VAL A 419 -0.72 27.05 9.96
CA VAL A 419 0.67 27.31 9.55
C VAL A 419 0.81 27.17 8.03
N ILE A 420 1.81 27.84 7.47
CA ILE A 420 2.18 27.63 6.05
C ILE A 420 2.98 26.35 5.90
N PRO A 421 2.91 25.66 4.74
CA PRO A 421 3.62 24.41 4.53
C PRO A 421 5.13 24.47 4.80
N ASP A 422 5.78 25.58 4.48
CA ASP A 422 7.23 25.76 4.67
C ASP A 422 7.65 25.90 6.14
N SER A 423 6.70 26.07 7.06
CA SER A 423 6.94 26.13 8.52
C SER A 423 6.65 24.84 9.26
N LEU A 424 6.32 23.73 8.54
CA LEU A 424 6.06 22.43 9.14
C LEU A 424 7.30 21.87 9.83
N LYS A 425 7.10 21.31 11.03
CA LYS A 425 8.19 20.80 11.89
C LYS A 425 8.00 19.32 12.19
N THR A 426 9.08 18.56 12.06
CA THR A 426 9.14 17.20 12.59
C THR A 426 9.24 17.21 14.12
N ALA A 427 9.04 16.04 14.75
CA ALA A 427 9.24 15.86 16.19
C ALA A 427 10.67 16.23 16.65
N LYS A 428 11.65 16.15 15.77
CA LYS A 428 13.07 16.54 16.02
C LYS A 428 13.30 18.06 15.81
N GLY A 429 12.27 18.84 15.56
CA GLY A 429 12.38 20.30 15.36
C GLY A 429 13.01 20.71 14.03
N LEU A 430 13.23 19.76 13.11
CA LEU A 430 13.79 20.03 11.79
C LEU A 430 12.69 20.66 10.92
N TYR A 431 13.02 21.79 10.28
CA TYR A 431 12.17 22.37 9.23
C TYR A 431 12.36 21.58 7.94
N TYR A 432 11.29 21.18 7.27
CA TYR A 432 11.37 20.79 5.89
C TYR A 432 11.50 22.06 5.03
N LYS A 433 12.74 22.56 4.88
CA LYS A 433 13.03 23.46 3.76
C LYS A 433 12.92 22.64 2.48
N GLN A 434 12.16 23.14 1.50
CA GLN A 434 12.40 22.79 0.11
C GLN A 434 13.87 23.13 -0.15
N THR A 435 14.73 22.14 -0.21
CA THR A 435 16.09 22.36 -0.69
C THR A 435 15.93 22.70 -2.17
N GLU A 436 16.19 23.96 -2.51
CA GLU A 436 16.50 24.36 -3.88
C GLU A 436 17.42 23.32 -4.49
N GLN A 437 17.08 22.93 -5.71
CA GLN A 437 17.78 21.97 -6.55
C GLN A 437 19.26 21.88 -6.21
N ALA A 438 19.65 20.88 -5.43
CA ALA A 438 21.05 20.53 -5.31
C ALA A 438 21.47 19.99 -6.68
N GLY A 439 22.24 20.80 -7.36
CA GLY A 439 22.78 20.50 -8.68
C GLY A 439 23.46 19.15 -8.67
N ILE A 440 23.17 18.40 -9.69
CA ILE A 440 23.90 17.20 -10.05
C ILE A 440 25.30 17.69 -10.47
N SER A 441 26.28 17.49 -9.61
CA SER A 441 27.68 17.44 -9.98
C SER A 441 28.12 15.99 -10.07
#